data_b82e4d849c89db72c52e118f379e7d62
#
_entry.id   b82e4d849c89db72c52e118f379e7d62
#
_cell.length_a   1.000
_cell.length_b   1.000
_cell.length_c   1.000
_cell.angle_alpha   90.00
_cell.angle_beta   90.00
_cell.angle_gamma   90.00
#
_symmetry.space_group_name_H-M   'P 1'
#
loop_
_entity.id
_entity.type
_entity.pdbx_description
1 polymer ?
#
loop_
_entity_poly.entity_id
_entity_poly.type
_entity_poly.pdbx_seq_one_letter_code
_entity_poly.pdbx_strand_id
1 'polypeptide(L)'
;LELNADIIIMLHPDYQYNPKLIGPMAELIADDVYPVVIGSRILGEGAMQNGMPVYKYFFNRCLTLFQNILLGQKLSEYHTGYRAYSAAVLQHINFMANSDDFVFDNQVLLQVIYKKYRIGEISCPAKYFDDASSINFSRSCRYGWGIVVNTFGFILHNLNLLRVEIYT
;
A
#
# COMPACT_ATOMS: atom_id res chain seq x y z
N LEU A 1 -16.63 -6.13 5.11
CA LEU A 1 -17.86 -5.85 4.32
C LEU A 1 -19.10 -6.49 4.94
N GLU A 2 -18.97 -7.67 5.58
CA GLU A 2 -20.08 -8.37 6.26
C GLU A 2 -20.67 -7.57 7.44
N LEU A 3 -19.88 -6.69 8.06
CA LEU A 3 -20.31 -5.84 9.18
C LEU A 3 -20.99 -4.54 8.75
N ASN A 4 -21.22 -4.32 7.46
CA ASN A 4 -21.78 -3.09 6.90
C ASN A 4 -21.00 -1.83 7.33
N ALA A 5 -19.68 -1.95 7.51
CA ALA A 5 -18.82 -0.81 7.82
C ALA A 5 -18.65 0.09 6.59
N ASP A 6 -18.70 1.40 6.77
CA ASP A 6 -18.49 2.39 5.71
C ASP A 6 -17.00 2.59 5.40
N ILE A 7 -16.15 2.43 6.40
CA ILE A 7 -14.71 2.64 6.32
C ILE A 7 -13.99 1.44 6.93
N ILE A 8 -13.01 0.91 6.20
CA ILE A 8 -12.19 -0.21 6.64
C ILE A 8 -10.74 0.25 6.78
N ILE A 9 -10.15 0.07 7.95
CA ILE A 9 -8.77 0.47 8.22
C ILE A 9 -7.95 -0.77 8.57
N MET A 10 -6.88 -0.98 7.82
CA MET A 10 -5.89 -2.02 8.08
C MET A 10 -4.76 -1.42 8.92
N LEU A 11 -4.55 -1.99 10.09
CA LEU A 11 -3.47 -1.65 11.01
C LEU A 11 -2.84 -2.93 11.54
N HIS A 12 -1.54 -3.08 11.38
CA HIS A 12 -0.80 -4.23 11.88
C HIS A 12 -0.62 -4.15 13.40
N PRO A 13 -0.83 -5.26 14.15
CA PRO A 13 -0.76 -5.26 15.62
C PRO A 13 0.68 -5.40 16.16
N ASP A 14 1.68 -4.95 15.42
CA ASP A 14 3.11 -5.07 15.73
C ASP A 14 3.71 -3.82 16.38
N TYR A 15 2.87 -2.88 16.79
CA TYR A 15 3.23 -1.60 17.41
C TYR A 15 4.16 -0.69 16.58
N GLN A 16 4.40 -1.00 15.31
CA GLN A 16 5.19 -0.14 14.42
C GLN A 16 4.47 1.16 14.09
N TYR A 17 3.16 1.11 13.90
CA TYR A 17 2.34 2.25 13.50
C TYR A 17 1.62 2.89 14.68
N ASN A 18 1.43 4.22 14.61
CA ASN A 18 0.71 4.95 15.63
C ASN A 18 -0.81 4.84 15.41
N PRO A 19 -1.58 4.20 16.32
CA PRO A 19 -3.02 4.04 16.15
C PRO A 19 -3.80 5.37 16.21
N LYS A 20 -3.20 6.46 16.71
CA LYS A 20 -3.83 7.79 16.74
C LYS A 20 -4.11 8.35 15.34
N LEU A 21 -3.54 7.77 14.30
CA LEU A 21 -3.82 8.17 12.91
C LEU A 21 -5.09 7.51 12.33
N ILE A 22 -5.73 6.59 13.06
CA ILE A 22 -7.01 5.99 12.64
C ILE A 22 -8.08 7.06 12.41
N GLY A 23 -8.26 7.97 13.38
CA GLY A 23 -9.24 9.08 13.28
C GLY A 23 -8.99 9.95 12.04
N PRO A 24 -7.81 10.58 11.90
CA PRO A 24 -7.48 11.39 10.72
C PRO A 24 -7.64 10.68 9.39
N MET A 25 -7.30 9.38 9.29
CA MET A 25 -7.50 8.60 8.05
C MET A 25 -8.98 8.37 7.77
N ALA A 26 -9.77 8.08 8.81
CA ALA A 26 -11.21 7.89 8.69
C ALA A 26 -11.92 9.20 8.30
N GLU A 27 -11.55 10.32 8.89
CA GLU A 27 -12.11 11.65 8.59
C GLU A 27 -11.90 12.03 7.11
N LEU A 28 -10.69 11.81 6.57
CA LEU A 28 -10.42 12.08 5.16
C LEU A 28 -11.32 11.27 4.20
N ILE A 29 -11.77 10.09 4.60
CA ILE A 29 -12.70 9.27 3.83
C ILE A 29 -14.14 9.71 4.07
N ALA A 30 -14.51 9.94 5.33
CA ALA A 30 -15.86 10.34 5.71
C ALA A 30 -16.28 11.69 5.10
N ASP A 31 -15.33 12.61 4.95
CA ASP A 31 -15.51 13.92 4.32
C ASP A 31 -15.34 13.93 2.80
N ASP A 32 -15.30 12.74 2.15
CA ASP A 32 -15.14 12.57 0.69
C ASP A 32 -13.88 13.23 0.10
N VAL A 33 -12.85 13.53 0.93
CA VAL A 33 -11.59 14.09 0.44
C VAL A 33 -10.84 13.07 -0.40
N TYR A 34 -10.71 11.83 0.12
CA TYR A 34 -10.09 10.69 -0.57
C TYR A 34 -10.84 9.40 -0.26
N PRO A 35 -11.15 8.55 -1.25
CA PRO A 35 -11.75 7.24 -1.01
C PRO A 35 -10.76 6.19 -0.48
N VAL A 36 -9.46 6.46 -0.60
CA VAL A 36 -8.36 5.62 -0.10
C VAL A 36 -7.30 6.51 0.54
N VAL A 37 -6.82 6.15 1.72
CA VAL A 37 -5.76 6.87 2.43
C VAL A 37 -4.69 5.88 2.89
N ILE A 38 -3.42 6.22 2.65
CA ILE A 38 -2.28 5.42 3.10
C ILE A 38 -1.43 6.20 4.10
N GLY A 39 -0.95 5.51 5.13
CA GLY A 39 -0.01 6.05 6.12
C GLY A 39 1.42 5.82 5.64
N SER A 40 2.03 6.83 5.03
CA SER A 40 3.38 6.72 4.50
C SER A 40 4.45 6.93 5.58
N ARG A 41 5.40 6.00 5.67
CA ARG A 41 6.59 6.10 6.52
C ARG A 41 7.66 7.01 5.93
N ILE A 42 7.53 7.31 4.64
CA ILE A 42 8.52 8.05 3.85
C ILE A 42 8.10 9.51 3.68
N LEU A 43 6.81 9.78 3.70
CA LEU A 43 6.29 11.14 3.63
C LEU A 43 6.65 11.91 4.91
N GLY A 44 7.44 12.97 4.77
CA GLY A 44 8.01 13.71 5.89
C GLY A 44 9.39 13.20 6.29
N GLU A 45 9.86 13.67 7.45
CA GLU A 45 11.20 13.36 7.95
C GLU A 45 11.19 12.17 8.91
N GLY A 46 12.33 11.51 9.07
CA GLY A 46 12.58 10.63 10.20
C GLY A 46 12.45 9.14 9.95
N ALA A 47 12.22 8.66 8.75
CA ALA A 47 12.15 7.21 8.50
C ALA A 47 13.40 6.46 9.02
N MET A 48 14.59 6.94 8.70
CA MET A 48 15.86 6.37 9.19
C MET A 48 16.13 6.72 10.67
N GLN A 49 15.74 7.92 11.11
CA GLN A 49 15.88 8.33 12.52
C GLN A 49 15.01 7.47 13.45
N ASN A 50 13.89 6.96 12.96
CA ASN A 50 13.00 6.05 13.68
C ASN A 50 13.44 4.58 13.58
N GLY A 51 14.66 4.32 13.07
CA GLY A 51 15.26 2.99 13.03
C GLY A 51 15.03 2.18 11.77
N MET A 52 14.49 2.77 10.67
CA MET A 52 14.38 2.05 9.40
C MET A 52 15.78 1.69 8.89
N PRO A 53 16.11 0.41 8.65
CA PRO A 53 17.39 0.03 8.08
C PRO A 53 17.63 0.70 6.73
N VAL A 54 18.86 1.20 6.50
CA VAL A 54 19.24 1.95 5.29
C VAL A 54 18.91 1.17 4.01
N TYR A 55 19.19 -0.14 3.97
CA TYR A 55 18.89 -0.96 2.80
C TYR A 55 17.37 -1.04 2.52
N LYS A 56 16.52 -1.12 3.58
CA LYS A 56 15.05 -1.12 3.42
C LYS A 56 14.55 0.21 2.88
N TYR A 57 15.10 1.32 3.38
CA TYR A 57 14.79 2.66 2.86
C TYR A 57 15.15 2.76 1.38
N PHE A 58 16.37 2.36 1.01
CA PHE A 58 16.84 2.42 -0.37
C PHE A 58 15.97 1.57 -1.33
N PHE A 59 15.70 0.30 -0.97
CA PHE A 59 14.84 -0.57 -1.76
C PHE A 59 13.41 -0.04 -1.89
N ASN A 60 12.84 0.49 -0.79
CA ASN A 60 11.52 1.12 -0.81
C ASN A 60 11.50 2.28 -1.81
N ARG A 61 12.50 3.16 -1.78
CA ARG A 61 12.60 4.31 -2.70
C ARG A 61 12.75 3.87 -4.15
N CYS A 62 13.58 2.88 -4.42
CA CYS A 62 13.77 2.35 -5.78
C CYS A 62 12.49 1.74 -6.34
N LEU A 63 11.81 0.89 -5.57
CA LEU A 63 10.56 0.25 -5.99
C LEU A 63 9.42 1.29 -6.13
N THR A 64 9.34 2.26 -5.23
CA THR A 64 8.36 3.36 -5.33
C THR A 64 8.59 4.19 -6.59
N LEU A 65 9.83 4.57 -6.89
CA LEU A 65 10.17 5.31 -8.11
C LEU A 65 9.81 4.50 -9.36
N PHE A 66 10.16 3.22 -9.38
CA PHE A 66 9.82 2.29 -10.46
C PHE A 66 8.30 2.25 -10.71
N GLN A 67 7.50 2.04 -9.65
CA GLN A 67 6.05 2.01 -9.77
C GLN A 67 5.47 3.37 -10.16
N ASN A 68 5.95 4.47 -9.60
CA ASN A 68 5.49 5.81 -9.96
C ASN A 68 5.67 6.12 -11.45
N ILE A 69 6.85 5.77 -12.01
CA ILE A 69 7.14 5.97 -13.44
C ILE A 69 6.21 5.11 -14.30
N LEU A 70 6.06 3.83 -13.99
CA LEU A 70 5.32 2.89 -14.83
C LEU A 70 3.80 3.03 -14.70
N LEU A 71 3.31 3.45 -13.53
CA LEU A 71 1.87 3.60 -13.26
C LEU A 71 1.39 5.05 -13.43
N GLY A 72 2.28 5.99 -13.70
CA GLY A 72 1.94 7.41 -13.82
C GLY A 72 1.45 8.03 -12.50
N GLN A 73 1.97 7.55 -11.36
CA GLN A 73 1.59 8.01 -10.03
C GLN A 73 2.68 8.88 -9.38
N LYS A 74 2.33 9.50 -8.24
CA LYS A 74 3.26 10.33 -7.45
C LYS A 74 3.21 9.98 -5.97
N LEU A 75 3.01 8.70 -5.63
CA LEU A 75 2.97 8.28 -4.23
C LEU A 75 4.37 8.34 -3.61
N SER A 76 4.42 8.68 -2.33
CA SER A 76 5.67 8.67 -1.57
C SER A 76 6.10 7.25 -1.19
N GLU A 77 5.13 6.33 -1.04
CA GLU A 77 5.34 4.93 -0.68
C GLU A 77 4.20 4.03 -1.17
N TYR A 78 4.55 2.79 -1.59
CA TYR A 78 3.59 1.72 -1.93
C TYR A 78 3.57 0.58 -0.91
N HIS A 79 4.54 0.53 0.02
CA HIS A 79 4.90 -0.67 0.78
C HIS A 79 4.51 -0.57 2.27
N THR A 80 3.62 0.36 2.59
CA THR A 80 3.05 0.48 3.93
C THR A 80 1.86 -0.45 4.11
N GLY A 81 1.72 -1.06 5.29
CA GLY A 81 0.54 -1.83 5.68
C GLY A 81 -0.52 -0.99 6.41
N TYR A 82 -0.31 0.31 6.63
CA TYR A 82 -1.29 1.17 7.26
C TYR A 82 -2.14 1.87 6.20
N ARG A 83 -3.38 1.42 6.04
CA ARG A 83 -4.26 1.82 4.94
C ARG A 83 -5.69 1.94 5.39
N ALA A 84 -6.41 2.90 4.83
CA ALA A 84 -7.83 3.07 5.00
C ALA A 84 -8.52 3.10 3.64
N TYR A 85 -9.70 2.49 3.56
CA TYR A 85 -10.50 2.38 2.35
C TYR A 85 -11.96 2.68 2.67
N SER A 86 -12.66 3.36 1.77
CA SER A 86 -14.12 3.34 1.79
C SER A 86 -14.63 1.94 1.41
N ALA A 87 -15.74 1.51 1.99
CA ALA A 87 -16.38 0.24 1.64
C ALA A 87 -16.70 0.15 0.14
N ALA A 88 -17.12 1.26 -0.46
CA ALA A 88 -17.41 1.35 -1.89
C ALA A 88 -16.20 0.97 -2.76
N VAL A 89 -14.98 1.41 -2.40
CA VAL A 89 -13.77 1.01 -3.13
C VAL A 89 -13.55 -0.49 -3.05
N LEU A 90 -13.63 -1.08 -1.84
CA LEU A 90 -13.40 -2.52 -1.65
C LEU A 90 -14.46 -3.38 -2.33
N GLN A 91 -15.68 -2.88 -2.49
CA GLN A 91 -16.74 -3.57 -3.25
C GLN A 91 -16.50 -3.54 -4.77
N HIS A 92 -15.78 -2.52 -5.27
CA HIS A 92 -15.52 -2.35 -6.71
C HIS A 92 -14.22 -2.99 -7.20
N ILE A 93 -13.37 -3.47 -6.30
CA ILE A 93 -12.13 -4.17 -6.65
C ILE A 93 -12.24 -5.65 -6.32
N ASN A 94 -11.55 -6.49 -7.08
CA ASN A 94 -11.54 -7.94 -6.88
C ASN A 94 -10.40 -8.34 -5.91
N PHE A 95 -10.42 -7.82 -4.67
CA PHE A 95 -9.34 -8.10 -3.71
C PHE A 95 -9.28 -9.56 -3.27
N MET A 96 -10.38 -10.33 -3.43
CA MET A 96 -10.40 -11.76 -3.13
C MET A 96 -9.59 -12.61 -4.13
N ALA A 97 -9.30 -12.09 -5.32
CA ALA A 97 -8.43 -12.75 -6.29
C ALA A 97 -6.92 -12.47 -6.04
N ASN A 98 -6.59 -11.64 -5.05
CA ASN A 98 -5.22 -11.32 -4.72
C ASN A 98 -4.50 -12.49 -4.04
N SER A 99 -3.18 -12.48 -4.09
CA SER A 99 -2.34 -13.45 -3.40
C SER A 99 -2.46 -13.31 -1.87
N ASP A 100 -2.45 -14.43 -1.15
CA ASP A 100 -2.39 -14.47 0.32
C ASP A 100 -0.96 -14.22 0.88
N ASP A 101 -0.03 -13.77 0.04
CA ASP A 101 1.36 -13.49 0.41
C ASP A 101 1.61 -11.97 0.53
N PHE A 102 2.81 -11.58 0.91
CA PHE A 102 3.26 -10.18 1.13
C PHE A 102 2.94 -9.20 0.00
N VAL A 103 2.67 -9.66 -1.21
CA VAL A 103 2.28 -8.81 -2.35
C VAL A 103 0.80 -8.40 -2.33
N PHE A 104 -0.02 -8.95 -1.44
CA PHE A 104 -1.44 -8.62 -1.30
C PHE A 104 -1.68 -7.11 -1.28
N ASP A 105 -1.00 -6.41 -0.39
CA ASP A 105 -1.13 -4.97 -0.22
C ASP A 105 -0.82 -4.18 -1.49
N ASN A 106 0.22 -4.61 -2.21
CA ASN A 106 0.59 -3.98 -3.46
C ASN A 106 -0.48 -4.25 -4.54
N GLN A 107 -1.01 -5.46 -4.62
CA GLN A 107 -2.07 -5.82 -5.57
C GLN A 107 -3.36 -5.02 -5.33
N VAL A 108 -3.79 -4.86 -4.06
CA VAL A 108 -4.94 -4.01 -3.73
C VAL A 108 -4.71 -2.57 -4.22
N LEU A 109 -3.52 -2.01 -3.99
CA LEU A 109 -3.21 -0.66 -4.42
C LEU A 109 -3.18 -0.53 -5.96
N LEU A 110 -2.68 -1.53 -6.66
CA LEU A 110 -2.73 -1.58 -8.12
C LEU A 110 -4.17 -1.64 -8.65
N GLN A 111 -5.07 -2.39 -8.00
CA GLN A 111 -6.49 -2.40 -8.35
C GLN A 111 -7.15 -1.03 -8.13
N VAL A 112 -6.84 -0.36 -7.02
CA VAL A 112 -7.29 1.01 -6.73
C VAL A 112 -6.85 1.98 -7.83
N ILE A 113 -5.58 1.89 -8.26
CA ILE A 113 -5.02 2.70 -9.36
C ILE A 113 -5.70 2.34 -10.69
N TYR A 114 -5.91 1.06 -10.95
CA TYR A 114 -6.61 0.59 -12.17
C TYR A 114 -8.02 1.16 -12.30
N LYS A 115 -8.76 1.19 -11.19
CA LYS A 115 -10.09 1.80 -11.10
C LYS A 115 -10.05 3.34 -11.01
N LYS A 116 -8.86 3.97 -11.08
CA LYS A 116 -8.64 5.43 -11.07
C LYS A 116 -9.16 6.13 -9.82
N TYR A 117 -9.19 5.46 -8.68
CA TYR A 117 -9.50 6.10 -7.41
C TYR A 117 -8.36 7.02 -6.96
N ARG A 118 -8.73 8.15 -6.35
CA ARG A 118 -7.77 9.06 -5.72
C ARG A 118 -7.22 8.44 -4.44
N ILE A 119 -5.92 8.58 -4.23
CA ILE A 119 -5.23 8.09 -3.04
C ILE A 119 -4.66 9.29 -2.30
N GLY A 120 -5.04 9.44 -1.02
CA GLY A 120 -4.44 10.37 -0.09
C GLY A 120 -3.27 9.74 0.66
N GLU A 121 -2.31 10.56 1.06
CA GLU A 121 -1.20 10.14 1.92
C GLU A 121 -1.14 11.00 3.17
N ILE A 122 -0.95 10.35 4.32
CA ILE A 122 -0.61 11.04 5.56
C ILE A 122 0.76 10.57 6.05
N SER A 123 1.51 11.47 6.68
CA SER A 123 2.79 11.09 7.31
C SER A 123 2.53 10.16 8.49
N CYS A 124 3.19 9.00 8.48
CA CYS A 124 3.08 8.00 9.54
C CYS A 124 4.49 7.59 9.99
N PRO A 125 5.09 8.30 10.96
CA PRO A 125 6.37 7.88 11.54
C PRO A 125 6.24 6.49 12.16
N ALA A 126 6.90 5.50 11.57
CA ALA A 126 6.89 4.13 12.08
C ALA A 126 8.10 3.90 12.99
N LYS A 127 7.92 3.12 14.05
CA LYS A 127 9.00 2.70 14.95
C LYS A 127 9.53 1.35 14.52
N TYR A 128 10.86 1.21 14.52
CA TYR A 128 11.54 -0.04 14.23
C TYR A 128 12.27 -0.51 15.50
N PHE A 129 12.01 -1.74 15.92
CA PHE A 129 12.65 -2.40 17.06
C PHE A 129 12.83 -3.88 16.72
N ASP A 130 13.70 -4.57 17.44
CA ASP A 130 14.16 -5.93 17.08
C ASP A 130 13.01 -6.97 17.04
N ASP A 131 12.02 -6.83 17.91
CA ASP A 131 10.85 -7.72 17.98
C ASP A 131 9.75 -7.38 16.96
N ALA A 132 9.90 -6.29 16.20
CA ALA A 132 8.90 -5.92 15.19
C ALA A 132 8.94 -6.89 14.00
N SER A 133 7.76 -7.25 13.48
CA SER A 133 7.63 -8.11 12.31
C SER A 133 8.35 -7.49 11.11
N SER A 134 9.56 -7.95 10.85
CA SER A 134 10.33 -7.47 9.71
C SER A 134 10.69 -8.61 8.76
N ILE A 135 10.39 -8.41 7.49
CA ILE A 135 10.78 -9.33 6.43
C ILE A 135 12.31 -9.42 6.38
N ASN A 136 12.88 -10.62 6.40
CA ASN A 136 14.31 -10.83 6.21
C ASN A 136 14.74 -10.49 4.77
N PHE A 137 16.04 -10.40 4.52
CA PHE A 137 16.57 -10.00 3.21
C PHE A 137 16.06 -10.87 2.05
N SER A 138 16.03 -12.20 2.21
CA SER A 138 15.56 -13.13 1.17
C SER A 138 14.07 -12.90 0.84
N ARG A 139 13.24 -12.73 1.88
CA ARG A 139 11.81 -12.40 1.68
C ARG A 139 11.63 -11.01 1.06
N SER A 140 12.50 -10.06 1.39
CA SER A 140 12.48 -8.71 0.77
C SER A 140 12.77 -8.78 -0.73
N CYS A 141 13.72 -9.62 -1.17
CA CYS A 141 14.00 -9.86 -2.58
C CYS A 141 12.80 -10.50 -3.29
N ARG A 142 12.19 -11.53 -2.68
CA ARG A 142 10.99 -12.18 -3.21
C ARG A 142 9.83 -11.20 -3.35
N TYR A 143 9.61 -10.38 -2.33
CA TYR A 143 8.61 -9.33 -2.35
C TYR A 143 8.88 -8.32 -3.48
N GLY A 144 10.11 -7.81 -3.59
CA GLY A 144 10.50 -6.88 -4.65
C GLY A 144 10.29 -7.47 -6.05
N TRP A 145 10.60 -8.76 -6.26
CA TRP A 145 10.30 -9.45 -7.50
C TRP A 145 8.80 -9.52 -7.79
N GLY A 146 8.01 -9.86 -6.78
CA GLY A 146 6.54 -9.88 -6.88
C GLY A 146 5.97 -8.52 -7.30
N ILE A 147 6.51 -7.41 -6.76
CA ILE A 147 6.13 -6.04 -7.17
C ILE A 147 6.41 -5.80 -8.65
N VAL A 148 7.59 -6.20 -9.12
CA VAL A 148 7.98 -6.05 -10.53
C VAL A 148 7.00 -6.81 -11.43
N VAL A 149 6.73 -8.08 -11.11
CA VAL A 149 5.80 -8.95 -11.87
C VAL A 149 4.39 -8.35 -11.89
N ASN A 150 3.87 -7.93 -10.72
CA ASN A 150 2.53 -7.34 -10.63
C ASN A 150 2.43 -6.01 -11.39
N THR A 151 3.48 -5.18 -11.37
CA THR A 151 3.51 -3.90 -12.09
C THR A 151 3.51 -4.13 -13.60
N PHE A 152 4.30 -5.09 -14.10
CA PHE A 152 4.25 -5.45 -15.52
C PHE A 152 2.92 -6.11 -15.91
N GLY A 153 2.35 -6.97 -15.04
CA GLY A 153 1.02 -7.53 -15.23
C GLY A 153 -0.05 -6.45 -15.38
N PHE A 154 0.01 -5.41 -14.56
CA PHE A 154 -0.87 -4.22 -14.68
C PHE A 154 -0.73 -3.56 -16.05
N ILE A 155 0.49 -3.29 -16.50
CA ILE A 155 0.74 -2.64 -17.79
C ILE A 155 0.22 -3.48 -18.95
N LEU A 156 0.54 -4.78 -18.96
CA LEU A 156 0.10 -5.68 -20.01
C LEU A 156 -1.42 -5.83 -20.05
N HIS A 157 -2.06 -5.86 -18.88
CA HIS A 157 -3.53 -5.86 -18.79
C HIS A 157 -4.13 -4.57 -19.35
N ASN A 158 -3.57 -3.43 -18.97
CA ASN A 158 -4.05 -2.11 -19.41
C ASN A 158 -3.89 -1.88 -20.92
N LEU A 159 -2.87 -2.52 -21.52
CA LEU A 159 -2.64 -2.55 -22.97
C LEU A 159 -3.46 -3.63 -23.71
N ASN A 160 -4.31 -4.40 -23.02
CA ASN A 160 -5.06 -5.55 -23.54
C ASN A 160 -4.18 -6.66 -24.15
N LEU A 161 -2.91 -6.74 -23.72
CA LEU A 161 -1.96 -7.79 -24.16
C LEU A 161 -2.03 -9.05 -23.29
N LEU A 162 -2.48 -8.93 -22.05
CA LEU A 162 -2.63 -10.03 -21.10
C LEU A 162 -3.85 -9.80 -20.22
N ARG A 163 -4.68 -10.82 -20.06
CA ARG A 163 -5.78 -10.77 -19.08
C ARG A 163 -5.28 -11.22 -17.72
N VAL A 164 -5.33 -10.33 -16.73
CA VAL A 164 -4.94 -10.59 -15.34
C VAL A 164 -6.19 -10.54 -14.48
N GLU A 165 -6.49 -11.64 -13.78
CA GLU A 165 -7.75 -11.87 -13.06
C GLU A 165 -8.07 -10.82 -12.00
N ILE A 166 -7.06 -10.31 -11.30
CA ILE A 166 -7.25 -9.30 -10.26
C ILE A 166 -7.84 -7.98 -10.78
N TYR A 167 -7.81 -7.72 -12.08
CA TYR A 167 -8.39 -6.50 -12.68
C TYR A 167 -9.73 -6.73 -13.42
N THR A 168 -10.22 -7.97 -13.41
CA THR A 168 -11.50 -8.35 -14.08
C THR A 168 -12.67 -8.53 -13.06
#